data_c6749bab8a04638ba64ec72d389f1b93
#
_entry.id   c6749bab8a04638ba64ec72d389f1b93
#
_cell.length_a   1.000
_cell.length_b   1.000
_cell.length_c   1.000
_cell.angle_alpha   90.00
_cell.angle_beta   90.00
_cell.angle_gamma   90.00
#
_symmetry.space_group_name_H-M   'P 1'
#
loop_
_entity.id
_entity.type
_entity.pdbx_description
1 polymer ?
#
loop_
_entity_poly.entity_id
_entity_poly.type
_entity_poly.pdbx_seq_one_letter_code
_entity_poly.pdbx_strand_id
1 'polypeptide(L)'
;MKVKKRVTKGARLYLLISLFTIFISFFLLKTVVSYTEPIEDMYINQPFSEKELEKVQVVRIYDIEKVELPNEQKVFYIIEAELGYHMLKSGNAKLDEIAEEASKLSKARPFENKLYLLKIRVIPEITRGRKGRKIVKISPEMQQDFEAFFQQSNLAKKKEREAKNDTILGDIYQVSRLRTDLYFDEFEEIDLWFEIGKSLIILIVGLGFLVASGKIIYHNYKNYQELFEQFPEVQGHMNLLVENAEYVSKDFALLVYKGYIIIHADEFYVESLDKIRGIRKFKKRYRGIVEYYLRVKYKNSDDPYELSIGMFASKRHVNDEKWLEENYNILAEF
;
A
#
# COMPACT_ATOMS: atom_id res chain seq x y z
N MET A 1 21.49 18.66 31.27
CA MET A 1 20.59 17.92 30.36
C MET A 1 19.75 16.96 31.21
N LYS A 2 18.45 16.82 30.94
CA LYS A 2 17.60 15.90 31.74
C LYS A 2 17.49 14.55 31.03
N VAL A 3 18.03 13.51 31.63
CA VAL A 3 17.84 12.11 31.15
C VAL A 3 16.47 11.65 31.66
N LYS A 4 15.65 11.14 30.73
CA LYS A 4 14.31 10.62 31.03
C LYS A 4 14.17 9.19 30.56
N LYS A 5 13.44 8.37 31.34
CA LYS A 5 13.02 7.02 30.89
C LYS A 5 12.23 7.12 29.58
N ARG A 6 12.67 6.40 28.55
CA ARG A 6 12.07 6.43 27.19
C ARG A 6 11.90 5.02 26.64
N VAL A 7 10.99 4.26 27.20
CA VAL A 7 10.75 2.85 26.83
C VAL A 7 10.39 2.70 25.35
N THR A 8 9.68 3.69 24.79
CA THR A 8 9.25 3.68 23.37
C THR A 8 10.26 4.31 22.41
N LYS A 9 11.46 4.66 22.89
CA LYS A 9 12.49 5.21 22.00
C LYS A 9 12.93 4.10 21.01
N GLY A 10 13.20 4.46 19.76
CA GLY A 10 13.48 3.50 18.68
C GLY A 10 12.23 2.82 18.10
N ALA A 11 11.24 2.50 18.93
CA ALA A 11 10.02 1.84 18.48
C ALA A 11 8.97 2.80 17.86
N ARG A 12 9.06 4.11 18.09
CA ARG A 12 8.02 5.08 17.71
C ARG A 12 7.76 5.12 16.21
N LEU A 13 8.81 5.10 15.42
CA LEU A 13 8.68 5.14 13.96
C LEU A 13 8.00 3.87 13.46
N TYR A 14 8.42 2.71 13.92
CA TYR A 14 7.81 1.42 13.58
C TYR A 14 6.33 1.37 14.01
N LEU A 15 6.02 1.89 15.18
CA LEU A 15 4.65 1.96 15.68
C LEU A 15 3.77 2.87 14.79
N LEU A 16 4.27 4.05 14.40
CA LEU A 16 3.55 4.95 13.51
C LEU A 16 3.33 4.32 12.13
N ILE A 17 4.36 3.70 11.55
CA ILE A 17 4.24 3.01 10.26
C ILE A 17 3.23 1.87 10.38
N SER A 18 3.30 1.07 11.46
CA SER A 18 2.36 -0.02 11.72
C SER A 18 0.91 0.46 11.78
N LEU A 19 0.63 1.47 12.60
CA LEU A 19 -0.72 2.01 12.74
C LEU A 19 -1.25 2.57 11.41
N PHE A 20 -0.40 3.26 10.67
CA PHE A 20 -0.76 3.82 9.38
C PHE A 20 -1.05 2.74 8.33
N THR A 21 -0.20 1.71 8.22
CA THR A 21 -0.40 0.61 7.27
C THR A 21 -1.61 -0.24 7.63
N ILE A 22 -1.84 -0.52 8.91
CA ILE A 22 -3.03 -1.23 9.38
C ILE A 22 -4.29 -0.41 9.06
N PHE A 23 -4.29 0.90 9.33
CA PHE A 23 -5.41 1.78 9.01
C PHE A 23 -5.73 1.78 7.49
N ILE A 24 -4.70 1.92 6.64
CA ILE A 24 -4.87 1.83 5.18
C ILE A 24 -5.45 0.48 4.79
N SER A 25 -4.93 -0.62 5.35
CA SER A 25 -5.44 -1.96 5.04
C SER A 25 -6.93 -2.12 5.38
N PHE A 26 -7.36 -1.64 6.55
CA PHE A 26 -8.78 -1.66 6.91
C PHE A 26 -9.64 -0.82 5.97
N PHE A 27 -9.15 0.35 5.56
CA PHE A 27 -9.86 1.18 4.59
C PHE A 27 -10.02 0.48 3.24
N LEU A 28 -8.95 -0.15 2.74
CA LEU A 28 -8.97 -0.92 1.50
C LEU A 28 -9.90 -2.13 1.61
N LEU A 29 -9.83 -2.88 2.71
CA LEU A 29 -10.72 -4.02 2.94
C LEU A 29 -12.19 -3.60 2.99
N LYS A 30 -12.51 -2.48 3.64
CA LYS A 30 -13.88 -1.94 3.63
C LYS A 30 -14.37 -1.65 2.21
N THR A 31 -13.52 -1.05 1.39
CA THR A 31 -13.85 -0.78 -0.02
C THR A 31 -14.05 -2.09 -0.80
N VAL A 32 -13.20 -3.10 -0.56
CA VAL A 32 -13.33 -4.40 -1.23
C VAL A 32 -14.59 -5.13 -0.79
N VAL A 33 -14.97 -5.04 0.47
CA VAL A 33 -16.22 -5.63 0.98
C VAL A 33 -17.43 -5.03 0.27
N SER A 34 -17.44 -3.73 -0.05
CA SER A 34 -18.55 -3.16 -0.81
C SER A 34 -18.68 -3.75 -2.23
N TYR A 35 -17.60 -4.30 -2.79
CA TYR A 35 -17.66 -4.98 -4.09
C TYR A 35 -18.26 -6.38 -4.04
N THR A 36 -18.41 -6.96 -2.85
CA THR A 36 -19.08 -8.26 -2.63
C THR A 36 -20.60 -8.14 -2.45
N GLU A 37 -21.12 -6.92 -2.36
CA GLU A 37 -22.57 -6.69 -2.29
C GLU A 37 -23.28 -7.28 -3.52
N PRO A 38 -24.52 -7.73 -3.38
CA PRO A 38 -25.36 -8.15 -4.51
C PRO A 38 -25.39 -7.06 -5.58
N ILE A 39 -25.32 -7.47 -6.85
CA ILE A 39 -25.21 -6.53 -7.95
C ILE A 39 -26.42 -5.61 -8.04
N GLU A 40 -27.60 -6.12 -7.71
CA GLU A 40 -28.85 -5.37 -7.68
C GLU A 40 -28.82 -4.27 -6.61
N ASP A 41 -28.30 -4.59 -5.42
CA ASP A 41 -28.18 -3.62 -4.32
C ASP A 41 -27.17 -2.52 -4.66
N MET A 42 -26.05 -2.88 -5.27
CA MET A 42 -25.08 -1.89 -5.76
C MET A 42 -25.68 -0.97 -6.81
N TYR A 43 -26.46 -1.50 -7.74
CA TYR A 43 -27.11 -0.71 -8.79
C TYR A 43 -28.13 0.29 -8.23
N ILE A 44 -28.90 -0.12 -7.23
CA ILE A 44 -29.91 0.73 -6.59
C ILE A 44 -29.25 1.81 -5.72
N ASN A 45 -28.22 1.46 -4.96
CA ASN A 45 -27.63 2.33 -3.95
C ASN A 45 -26.52 3.26 -4.48
N GLN A 46 -25.94 2.91 -5.63
CA GLN A 46 -24.81 3.63 -6.20
C GLN A 46 -25.09 3.94 -7.68
N PRO A 47 -25.67 5.12 -7.97
CA PRO A 47 -25.90 5.50 -9.37
C PRO A 47 -24.58 5.56 -10.13
N PHE A 48 -24.59 5.04 -11.35
CA PHE A 48 -23.45 5.04 -12.23
C PHE A 48 -22.93 6.47 -12.49
N SER A 49 -21.61 6.65 -12.47
CA SER A 49 -20.96 7.93 -12.75
C SER A 49 -19.65 7.75 -13.50
N GLU A 50 -19.55 8.29 -14.69
CA GLU A 50 -18.31 8.32 -15.48
C GLU A 50 -17.17 9.09 -14.81
N LYS A 51 -17.46 9.93 -13.81
CA LYS A 51 -16.47 10.71 -13.05
C LYS A 51 -15.75 9.88 -12.00
N GLU A 52 -16.32 8.75 -11.59
CA GLU A 52 -15.73 7.86 -10.61
C GLU A 52 -14.82 6.83 -11.28
N LEU A 53 -13.69 7.32 -11.81
CA LEU A 53 -12.69 6.53 -12.51
C LEU A 53 -12.10 5.46 -11.61
N GLU A 54 -11.83 4.27 -12.18
CA GLU A 54 -11.18 3.12 -11.54
C GLU A 54 -11.94 2.51 -10.33
N LYS A 55 -13.07 3.09 -9.93
CA LYS A 55 -13.95 2.46 -8.95
C LYS A 55 -14.83 1.40 -9.60
N VAL A 56 -15.17 0.38 -8.81
CA VAL A 56 -16.17 -0.61 -9.24
C VAL A 56 -17.55 0.00 -9.15
N GLN A 57 -18.27 -0.05 -10.26
CA GLN A 57 -19.63 0.45 -10.41
C GLN A 57 -20.48 -0.61 -11.11
N VAL A 58 -21.79 -0.45 -11.08
CA VAL A 58 -22.71 -1.31 -11.79
C VAL A 58 -23.39 -0.52 -12.90
N VAL A 59 -23.41 -1.10 -14.08
CA VAL A 59 -24.15 -0.56 -15.23
C VAL A 59 -25.20 -1.54 -15.68
N ARG A 60 -26.30 -1.02 -16.19
CA ARG A 60 -27.33 -1.81 -16.90
C ARG A 60 -27.00 -1.80 -18.39
N ILE A 61 -26.99 -3.00 -18.98
CA ILE A 61 -26.82 -3.20 -20.42
C ILE A 61 -28.21 -3.24 -21.08
N TYR A 62 -28.43 -2.35 -22.04
CA TYR A 62 -29.66 -2.29 -22.85
C TYR A 62 -29.49 -3.00 -24.20
N ASP A 63 -28.29 -3.01 -24.74
CA ASP A 63 -27.92 -3.75 -25.94
C ASP A 63 -26.40 -4.02 -25.97
N ILE A 64 -25.95 -5.02 -26.74
CA ILE A 64 -24.55 -5.43 -26.81
C ILE A 64 -24.20 -6.01 -28.15
N GLU A 65 -23.03 -5.70 -28.68
CA GLU A 65 -22.48 -6.30 -29.90
C GLU A 65 -20.99 -6.60 -29.70
N LYS A 66 -20.54 -7.80 -30.08
CA LYS A 66 -19.14 -8.21 -30.02
C LYS A 66 -18.33 -7.52 -31.09
N VAL A 67 -17.14 -7.06 -30.74
CA VAL A 67 -16.20 -6.38 -31.63
C VAL A 67 -15.02 -7.31 -31.92
N GLU A 68 -14.77 -7.58 -33.17
CA GLU A 68 -13.57 -8.30 -33.60
C GLU A 68 -12.52 -7.31 -34.08
N LEU A 69 -11.50 -7.06 -33.27
CA LEU A 69 -10.38 -6.21 -33.62
C LEU A 69 -9.22 -7.06 -34.18
N PRO A 70 -8.69 -6.75 -35.37
CA PRO A 70 -7.73 -7.63 -36.08
C PRO A 70 -6.40 -7.88 -35.36
N ASN A 71 -6.02 -6.99 -34.45
CA ASN A 71 -4.71 -7.00 -33.77
C ASN A 71 -4.78 -7.13 -32.25
N GLU A 72 -5.98 -7.30 -31.67
CA GLU A 72 -6.15 -7.37 -30.23
C GLU A 72 -6.42 -8.80 -29.76
N GLN A 73 -5.66 -9.25 -28.75
CA GLN A 73 -5.87 -10.56 -28.10
C GLN A 73 -7.03 -10.54 -27.11
N LYS A 74 -7.55 -9.36 -26.78
CA LYS A 74 -8.62 -9.18 -25.80
C LYS A 74 -9.96 -9.07 -26.51
N VAL A 75 -10.98 -9.61 -25.88
CA VAL A 75 -12.35 -9.53 -26.38
C VAL A 75 -12.96 -8.19 -25.97
N PHE A 76 -13.54 -7.54 -26.95
CA PHE A 76 -14.24 -6.26 -26.76
C PHE A 76 -15.69 -6.35 -27.24
N TYR A 77 -16.50 -5.50 -26.64
CA TYR A 77 -17.90 -5.31 -27.00
C TYR A 77 -18.20 -3.83 -27.10
N ILE A 78 -19.20 -3.47 -27.88
CA ILE A 78 -19.90 -2.19 -27.76
C ILE A 78 -21.20 -2.46 -27.02
N ILE A 79 -21.44 -1.73 -25.94
CA ILE A 79 -22.67 -1.84 -25.16
C ILE A 79 -23.45 -0.53 -25.22
N GLU A 80 -24.77 -0.62 -25.24
CA GLU A 80 -25.65 0.49 -24.87
C GLU A 80 -25.91 0.42 -23.37
N ALA A 81 -25.57 1.47 -22.64
CA ALA A 81 -25.76 1.60 -21.18
C ALA A 81 -26.50 2.92 -20.88
N GLU A 82 -26.61 3.30 -19.59
CA GLU A 82 -27.38 4.46 -19.15
C GLU A 82 -27.02 5.78 -19.84
N LEU A 83 -25.74 5.97 -20.20
CA LEU A 83 -25.24 7.22 -20.79
C LEU A 83 -24.87 7.10 -22.28
N GLY A 84 -25.34 6.05 -22.95
CA GLY A 84 -25.12 5.82 -24.37
C GLY A 84 -24.22 4.63 -24.67
N TYR A 85 -23.47 4.70 -25.78
CA TYR A 85 -22.64 3.61 -26.27
C TYR A 85 -21.22 3.70 -25.70
N HIS A 86 -20.73 2.56 -25.17
CA HIS A 86 -19.42 2.47 -24.56
C HIS A 86 -18.68 1.24 -25.07
N MET A 87 -17.36 1.34 -25.10
CA MET A 87 -16.49 0.18 -25.30
C MET A 87 -16.44 -0.60 -23.98
N LEU A 88 -16.64 -1.92 -24.04
CA LEU A 88 -16.51 -2.83 -22.90
C LEU A 88 -15.42 -3.86 -23.23
N LYS A 89 -14.47 -3.98 -22.34
CA LYS A 89 -13.47 -5.07 -22.36
C LYS A 89 -13.90 -6.12 -21.34
N SER A 90 -13.98 -7.39 -21.78
CA SER A 90 -14.35 -8.51 -20.94
C SER A 90 -13.75 -9.83 -21.45
N GLY A 91 -13.46 -10.74 -20.53
CA GLY A 91 -13.13 -12.13 -20.82
C GLY A 91 -14.28 -13.11 -20.55
N ASN A 92 -15.46 -12.60 -20.20
CA ASN A 92 -16.59 -13.41 -19.75
C ASN A 92 -17.34 -14.05 -20.92
N ALA A 93 -17.29 -15.37 -21.00
CA ALA A 93 -17.96 -16.13 -22.08
C ALA A 93 -19.51 -15.95 -22.08
N LYS A 94 -20.12 -15.58 -20.94
CA LYS A 94 -21.55 -15.28 -20.90
C LYS A 94 -21.93 -14.07 -21.73
N LEU A 95 -21.03 -13.11 -21.90
CA LEU A 95 -21.29 -11.95 -22.75
C LEU A 95 -21.35 -12.32 -24.24
N ASP A 96 -20.63 -13.35 -24.67
CA ASP A 96 -20.76 -13.89 -26.02
C ASP A 96 -22.18 -14.45 -26.24
N GLU A 97 -22.71 -15.23 -25.32
CA GLU A 97 -24.07 -15.77 -25.39
C GLU A 97 -25.12 -14.64 -25.43
N ILE A 98 -24.93 -13.61 -24.58
CA ILE A 98 -25.80 -12.44 -24.53
C ILE A 98 -25.74 -11.65 -25.85
N ALA A 99 -24.55 -11.45 -26.43
CA ALA A 99 -24.38 -10.76 -27.69
C ALA A 99 -25.02 -11.53 -28.86
N GLU A 100 -24.91 -12.87 -28.86
CA GLU A 100 -25.60 -13.71 -29.84
C GLU A 100 -27.13 -13.64 -29.69
N GLU A 101 -27.65 -13.67 -28.45
CA GLU A 101 -29.09 -13.47 -28.19
C GLU A 101 -29.54 -12.11 -28.71
N ALA A 102 -28.81 -11.05 -28.40
CA ALA A 102 -29.07 -9.69 -28.87
C ALA A 102 -29.11 -9.61 -30.40
N SER A 103 -28.19 -10.25 -31.08
CA SER A 103 -28.11 -10.24 -32.56
C SER A 103 -29.33 -10.89 -33.25
N LYS A 104 -29.98 -11.84 -32.58
CA LYS A 104 -31.15 -12.55 -33.09
C LYS A 104 -32.47 -11.75 -32.89
N LEU A 105 -32.46 -10.76 -32.03
CA LEU A 105 -33.64 -9.97 -31.69
C LEU A 105 -33.71 -8.68 -32.54
N SER A 106 -34.45 -8.75 -33.65
CA SER A 106 -34.38 -7.70 -34.71
C SER A 106 -35.24 -6.45 -34.48
N LYS A 107 -36.14 -6.37 -33.49
CA LYS A 107 -37.17 -5.33 -33.42
C LYS A 107 -37.43 -4.67 -32.07
N ALA A 108 -37.03 -5.26 -30.96
CA ALA A 108 -37.17 -4.68 -29.62
C ALA A 108 -35.78 -4.52 -28.99
N ARG A 109 -35.64 -3.65 -27.99
CA ARG A 109 -34.43 -3.66 -27.16
C ARG A 109 -34.32 -5.06 -26.58
N PRO A 110 -33.19 -5.79 -26.80
CA PRO A 110 -33.11 -7.21 -26.48
C PRO A 110 -33.35 -7.52 -25.01
N PHE A 111 -33.14 -6.53 -24.16
CA PHE A 111 -33.23 -6.70 -22.69
C PHE A 111 -34.30 -5.83 -22.04
N GLU A 112 -35.32 -5.41 -22.81
CA GLU A 112 -36.37 -4.55 -22.27
C GLU A 112 -37.10 -5.18 -21.06
N ASN A 113 -37.21 -6.50 -21.05
CA ASN A 113 -37.84 -7.31 -20.00
C ASN A 113 -36.84 -8.06 -19.09
N LYS A 114 -35.55 -7.92 -19.32
CA LYS A 114 -34.50 -8.54 -18.52
C LYS A 114 -33.54 -7.47 -18.00
N LEU A 115 -33.19 -7.57 -16.74
CA LEU A 115 -32.20 -6.71 -16.12
C LEU A 115 -30.83 -7.37 -16.24
N TYR A 116 -30.00 -6.90 -17.20
CA TYR A 116 -28.61 -7.32 -17.30
C TYR A 116 -27.73 -6.27 -16.64
N LEU A 117 -27.21 -6.61 -15.47
CA LEU A 117 -26.31 -5.77 -14.69
C LEU A 117 -24.89 -6.32 -14.79
N LEU A 118 -23.92 -5.41 -14.92
CA LEU A 118 -22.51 -5.76 -14.99
C LEU A 118 -21.70 -4.89 -14.02
N LYS A 119 -20.81 -5.51 -13.24
CA LYS A 119 -19.80 -4.79 -12.46
C LYS A 119 -18.66 -4.37 -13.38
N ILE A 120 -18.36 -3.09 -13.41
CA ILE A 120 -17.33 -2.52 -14.29
C ILE A 120 -16.45 -1.52 -13.55
N ARG A 121 -15.29 -1.24 -14.15
CA ARG A 121 -14.46 -0.05 -13.85
C ARG A 121 -14.44 0.87 -15.07
N VAL A 122 -14.57 2.15 -14.84
CA VAL A 122 -14.41 3.16 -15.90
C VAL A 122 -12.93 3.48 -16.04
N ILE A 123 -12.36 3.16 -17.18
CA ILE A 123 -10.96 3.39 -17.50
C ILE A 123 -10.84 4.55 -18.50
N PRO A 124 -10.18 5.67 -18.13
CA PRO A 124 -9.99 6.79 -19.04
C PRO A 124 -8.90 6.47 -20.09
N GLU A 125 -8.97 7.15 -21.24
CA GLU A 125 -8.00 7.05 -22.32
C GLU A 125 -6.55 7.17 -21.82
N ILE A 126 -6.31 8.12 -20.93
CA ILE A 126 -4.99 8.41 -20.40
C ILE A 126 -5.00 8.31 -18.88
N THR A 127 -4.14 7.44 -18.32
CA THR A 127 -3.88 7.36 -16.89
C THR A 127 -2.51 7.93 -16.54
N ARG A 128 -2.32 8.36 -15.28
CA ARG A 128 -1.03 8.80 -14.76
C ARG A 128 -0.27 7.62 -14.14
N GLY A 129 0.81 7.21 -14.76
CA GLY A 129 1.71 6.21 -14.21
C GLY A 129 2.69 6.76 -13.16
N ARG A 130 3.55 5.90 -12.65
CA ARG A 130 4.63 6.29 -11.73
C ARG A 130 5.48 7.41 -12.32
N LYS A 131 5.85 8.40 -11.51
CA LYS A 131 6.63 9.60 -11.89
C LYS A 131 5.91 10.54 -12.88
N GLY A 132 4.56 10.53 -12.90
CA GLY A 132 3.77 11.43 -13.75
C GLY A 132 3.81 11.11 -15.24
N ARG A 133 4.34 9.96 -15.66
CA ARG A 133 4.29 9.53 -17.05
C ARG A 133 2.85 9.27 -17.45
N LYS A 134 2.44 9.81 -18.61
CA LYS A 134 1.16 9.48 -19.21
C LYS A 134 1.19 8.05 -19.73
N ILE A 135 0.22 7.24 -19.35
CA ILE A 135 0.02 5.88 -19.89
C ILE A 135 -1.24 5.96 -20.74
N VAL A 136 -1.08 5.77 -22.03
CA VAL A 136 -2.20 5.68 -22.98
C VAL A 136 -2.81 4.30 -22.82
N LYS A 137 -4.10 4.26 -22.52
CA LYS A 137 -4.89 3.02 -22.36
C LYS A 137 -5.69 2.69 -23.60
N ILE A 138 -6.07 3.72 -24.34
CA ILE A 138 -6.77 3.62 -25.60
C ILE A 138 -5.92 4.38 -26.64
N SER A 139 -5.35 3.64 -27.60
CA SER A 139 -4.58 4.30 -28.67
C SER A 139 -5.51 5.00 -29.67
N PRO A 140 -5.05 6.02 -30.39
CA PRO A 140 -5.83 6.65 -31.45
C PRO A 140 -6.29 5.66 -32.53
N GLU A 141 -5.46 4.68 -32.85
CA GLU A 141 -5.81 3.62 -33.80
C GLU A 141 -6.99 2.77 -33.27
N MET A 142 -6.91 2.36 -32.01
CA MET A 142 -7.99 1.61 -31.37
C MET A 142 -9.30 2.43 -31.32
N GLN A 143 -9.24 3.73 -31.09
CA GLN A 143 -10.43 4.61 -31.14
C GLN A 143 -11.05 4.60 -32.55
N GLN A 144 -10.22 4.74 -33.59
CA GLN A 144 -10.67 4.73 -34.96
C GLN A 144 -11.30 3.38 -35.35
N ASP A 145 -10.69 2.29 -34.95
CA ASP A 145 -11.21 0.93 -35.21
C ASP A 145 -12.58 0.73 -34.55
N PHE A 146 -12.74 1.17 -33.31
CA PHE A 146 -14.04 1.11 -32.62
C PHE A 146 -15.10 2.01 -33.27
N GLU A 147 -14.74 3.22 -33.66
CA GLU A 147 -15.66 4.12 -34.37
C GLU A 147 -16.07 3.53 -35.73
N ALA A 148 -15.11 2.99 -36.51
CA ALA A 148 -15.40 2.37 -37.80
C ALA A 148 -16.31 1.15 -37.63
N PHE A 149 -16.04 0.32 -36.64
CA PHE A 149 -16.89 -0.84 -36.33
C PHE A 149 -18.29 -0.38 -35.93
N PHE A 150 -18.41 0.61 -35.04
CA PHE A 150 -19.70 1.13 -34.58
C PHE A 150 -20.56 1.65 -35.71
N GLN A 151 -19.98 2.37 -36.68
CA GLN A 151 -20.71 2.91 -37.84
C GLN A 151 -21.30 1.79 -38.72
N GLN A 152 -20.68 0.62 -38.73
CA GLN A 152 -21.15 -0.54 -39.50
C GLN A 152 -22.04 -1.48 -38.68
N SER A 153 -22.10 -1.28 -37.38
CA SER A 153 -22.76 -2.15 -36.40
C SER A 153 -24.28 -2.17 -36.56
N ASN A 154 -24.91 -3.23 -36.06
CA ASN A 154 -26.36 -3.31 -35.96
C ASN A 154 -26.92 -2.30 -34.94
N LEU A 155 -26.15 -1.98 -33.92
CA LEU A 155 -26.52 -0.97 -32.92
C LEU A 155 -26.71 0.39 -33.55
N ALA A 156 -25.80 0.85 -34.40
CA ALA A 156 -25.93 2.12 -35.12
C ALA A 156 -27.15 2.14 -36.06
N LYS A 157 -27.35 1.07 -36.85
CA LYS A 157 -28.50 0.94 -37.78
C LYS A 157 -29.83 0.92 -37.05
N LYS A 158 -29.90 0.28 -35.89
CA LYS A 158 -31.09 0.22 -35.05
C LYS A 158 -31.46 1.61 -34.55
N LYS A 159 -30.46 2.36 -34.09
CA LYS A 159 -30.62 3.72 -33.63
C LYS A 159 -31.11 4.69 -34.72
N GLU A 160 -30.56 4.60 -35.92
CA GLU A 160 -31.04 5.39 -37.06
C GLU A 160 -32.52 5.14 -37.39
N ARG A 161 -32.98 3.88 -37.22
CA ARG A 161 -34.39 3.52 -37.40
C ARG A 161 -35.27 4.09 -36.29
N GLU A 162 -34.84 4.05 -35.05
CA GLU A 162 -35.55 4.61 -33.91
C GLU A 162 -35.65 6.13 -34.02
N ALA A 163 -34.58 6.83 -34.38
CA ALA A 163 -34.58 8.27 -34.60
C ALA A 163 -35.45 8.72 -35.77
N LYS A 164 -35.63 7.91 -36.80
CA LYS A 164 -36.51 8.21 -37.94
C LYS A 164 -37.98 8.02 -37.61
N ASN A 165 -38.32 7.19 -36.63
CA ASN A 165 -39.70 6.88 -36.25
C ASN A 165 -40.25 7.76 -35.12
N ASP A 166 -39.40 8.52 -34.42
CA ASP A 166 -39.78 9.32 -33.27
C ASP A 166 -39.20 10.73 -33.36
N THR A 167 -40.01 11.64 -33.87
CA THR A 167 -39.65 13.06 -34.06
C THR A 167 -39.47 13.84 -32.75
N ILE A 168 -40.02 13.38 -31.65
CA ILE A 168 -39.92 14.03 -30.33
C ILE A 168 -38.66 13.57 -29.59
N LEU A 169 -38.26 12.30 -29.73
CA LEU A 169 -37.06 11.75 -29.13
C LEU A 169 -35.79 12.09 -29.95
N GLY A 170 -35.92 12.41 -31.21
CA GLY A 170 -34.78 12.72 -32.10
C GLY A 170 -33.89 13.82 -31.62
N ASP A 171 -34.41 14.86 -30.97
CA ASP A 171 -33.64 15.98 -30.42
C ASP A 171 -32.94 15.62 -29.08
N ILE A 172 -33.52 14.70 -28.34
CA ILE A 172 -32.90 14.22 -27.06
C ILE A 172 -31.83 13.17 -27.36
N TYR A 173 -31.98 12.37 -28.39
CA TYR A 173 -31.07 11.29 -28.79
C TYR A 173 -29.93 11.71 -29.73
N GLN A 174 -29.80 13.02 -30.07
CA GLN A 174 -28.62 13.49 -30.83
C GLN A 174 -27.27 13.26 -30.17
N VAL A 175 -27.22 12.74 -28.93
CA VAL A 175 -26.04 12.72 -28.10
C VAL A 175 -25.42 11.32 -27.98
N SER A 176 -25.90 10.25 -28.58
CA SER A 176 -25.25 9.00 -28.37
C SER A 176 -24.27 8.65 -29.50
N ARG A 177 -23.12 9.34 -29.46
CA ARG A 177 -21.89 8.86 -30.08
C ARG A 177 -21.27 7.77 -29.22
N LEU A 178 -20.56 6.86 -29.86
CA LEU A 178 -19.69 5.94 -29.11
C LEU A 178 -18.68 6.78 -28.32
N ARG A 179 -18.58 6.51 -27.04
CA ARG A 179 -17.57 7.15 -26.19
C ARG A 179 -16.25 6.42 -26.36
N THR A 180 -15.27 7.09 -26.93
CA THR A 180 -13.93 6.56 -27.19
C THR A 180 -12.85 7.12 -26.27
N ASP A 181 -13.20 8.11 -25.45
CA ASP A 181 -12.35 8.74 -24.44
C ASP A 181 -12.23 7.89 -23.13
N LEU A 182 -13.06 6.88 -23.00
CA LEU A 182 -13.03 5.93 -21.91
C LEU A 182 -13.55 4.56 -22.38
N TYR A 183 -13.23 3.52 -21.63
CA TYR A 183 -13.85 2.20 -21.81
C TYR A 183 -14.22 1.59 -20.46
N PHE A 184 -15.13 0.65 -20.47
CA PHE A 184 -15.49 -0.16 -19.33
C PHE A 184 -14.64 -1.42 -19.30
N ASP A 185 -14.05 -1.71 -18.16
CA ASP A 185 -13.33 -2.97 -17.89
C ASP A 185 -14.19 -3.78 -16.94
N GLU A 186 -14.62 -4.97 -17.35
CA GLU A 186 -15.43 -5.83 -16.49
C GLU A 186 -14.66 -6.16 -15.21
N PHE A 187 -15.35 -6.09 -14.08
CA PHE A 187 -14.79 -6.46 -12.79
C PHE A 187 -15.14 -7.91 -12.48
N GLU A 188 -14.19 -8.77 -12.73
CA GLU A 188 -14.33 -10.22 -12.54
C GLU A 188 -14.01 -10.65 -11.10
N GLU A 189 -14.39 -11.88 -10.74
CA GLU A 189 -14.11 -12.44 -9.42
C GLU A 189 -12.59 -12.52 -9.13
N ILE A 190 -11.78 -12.75 -10.14
CA ILE A 190 -10.31 -12.76 -10.02
C ILE A 190 -9.77 -11.40 -9.57
N ASP A 191 -10.38 -10.31 -10.03
CA ASP A 191 -10.00 -8.95 -9.63
C ASP A 191 -10.29 -8.72 -8.15
N LEU A 192 -11.43 -9.24 -7.67
CA LEU A 192 -11.80 -9.18 -6.25
C LEU A 192 -10.73 -9.85 -5.38
N TRP A 193 -10.33 -11.06 -5.74
CA TRP A 193 -9.27 -11.78 -5.02
C TRP A 193 -7.94 -11.05 -5.04
N PHE A 194 -7.63 -10.38 -6.14
CA PHE A 194 -6.41 -9.58 -6.27
C PHE A 194 -6.42 -8.36 -5.34
N GLU A 195 -7.56 -7.66 -5.22
CA GLU A 195 -7.72 -6.52 -4.29
C GLU A 195 -7.68 -6.97 -2.82
N ILE A 196 -8.32 -8.11 -2.49
CA ILE A 196 -8.20 -8.72 -1.16
C ILE A 196 -6.74 -9.04 -0.84
N GLY A 197 -6.05 -9.70 -1.77
CA GLY A 197 -4.65 -10.08 -1.61
C GLY A 197 -3.73 -8.88 -1.34
N LYS A 198 -3.87 -7.78 -2.07
CA LYS A 198 -3.13 -6.53 -1.83
C LYS A 198 -3.38 -6.00 -0.41
N SER A 199 -4.64 -5.96 0.01
CA SER A 199 -5.01 -5.46 1.33
C SER A 199 -4.44 -6.30 2.46
N LEU A 200 -4.45 -7.64 2.30
CA LEU A 200 -3.87 -8.58 3.27
C LEU A 200 -2.34 -8.45 3.35
N ILE A 201 -1.65 -8.26 2.23
CA ILE A 201 -0.20 -8.04 2.23
C ILE A 201 0.16 -6.79 3.03
N ILE A 202 -0.57 -5.68 2.82
CA ILE A 202 -0.36 -4.43 3.57
C ILE A 202 -0.61 -4.66 5.06
N LEU A 203 -1.66 -5.42 5.43
CA LEU A 203 -1.96 -5.77 6.81
C LEU A 203 -0.82 -6.57 7.47
N ILE A 204 -0.33 -7.60 6.78
CA ILE A 204 0.78 -8.44 7.26
C ILE A 204 2.04 -7.61 7.51
N VAL A 205 2.36 -6.69 6.59
CA VAL A 205 3.49 -5.76 6.75
C VAL A 205 3.27 -4.86 7.97
N GLY A 206 2.07 -4.31 8.15
CA GLY A 206 1.72 -3.50 9.32
C GLY A 206 1.87 -4.26 10.63
N LEU A 207 1.37 -5.49 10.69
CA LEU A 207 1.51 -6.36 11.86
C LEU A 207 2.98 -6.73 12.13
N GLY A 208 3.79 -6.94 11.08
CA GLY A 208 5.23 -7.15 11.22
C GLY A 208 5.94 -5.99 11.93
N PHE A 209 5.64 -4.74 11.53
CA PHE A 209 6.15 -3.55 12.21
C PHE A 209 5.63 -3.42 13.64
N LEU A 210 4.38 -3.82 13.91
CA LEU A 210 3.83 -3.82 15.28
C LEU A 210 4.59 -4.78 16.19
N VAL A 211 4.86 -5.99 15.73
CA VAL A 211 5.65 -6.99 16.47
C VAL A 211 7.08 -6.50 16.71
N ALA A 212 7.71 -5.92 15.69
CA ALA A 212 9.05 -5.36 15.82
C ALA A 212 9.09 -4.24 16.88
N SER A 213 8.12 -3.31 16.83
CA SER A 213 8.02 -2.24 17.83
C SER A 213 7.78 -2.78 19.24
N GLY A 214 6.92 -3.81 19.37
CA GLY A 214 6.66 -4.48 20.64
C GLY A 214 7.93 -5.11 21.25
N LYS A 215 8.74 -5.78 20.42
CA LYS A 215 10.03 -6.35 20.86
C LYS A 215 10.98 -5.28 21.37
N ILE A 216 11.11 -4.14 20.67
CA ILE A 216 11.96 -3.02 21.11
C ILE A 216 11.46 -2.44 22.43
N ILE A 217 10.16 -2.22 22.58
CA ILE A 217 9.55 -1.70 23.81
C ILE A 217 9.79 -2.66 24.97
N TYR A 218 9.55 -3.95 24.76
CA TYR A 218 9.77 -4.99 25.77
C TYR A 218 11.23 -5.07 26.22
N HIS A 219 12.16 -5.05 25.26
CA HIS A 219 13.59 -5.07 25.54
C HIS A 219 14.03 -3.83 26.34
N ASN A 220 13.62 -2.65 25.90
CA ASN A 220 13.88 -1.41 26.62
C ASN A 220 13.30 -1.46 28.05
N TYR A 221 12.06 -1.96 28.19
CA TYR A 221 11.42 -2.07 29.51
C TYR A 221 12.22 -2.99 30.43
N LYS A 222 12.63 -4.17 29.96
CA LYS A 222 13.46 -5.13 30.70
C LYS A 222 14.78 -4.49 31.16
N ASN A 223 15.48 -3.82 30.25
CA ASN A 223 16.75 -3.16 30.56
C ASN A 223 16.57 -2.00 31.57
N TYR A 224 15.46 -1.28 31.55
CA TYR A 224 15.17 -0.30 32.59
C TYR A 224 14.88 -0.95 33.95
N GLN A 225 14.23 -2.11 33.98
CA GLN A 225 14.04 -2.85 35.22
C GLN A 225 15.39 -3.30 35.78
N GLU A 226 16.25 -3.90 34.95
CA GLU A 226 17.59 -4.31 35.36
C GLU A 226 18.42 -3.12 35.90
N LEU A 227 18.37 -1.96 35.23
CA LEU A 227 19.02 -0.76 35.73
C LEU A 227 18.53 -0.38 37.14
N PHE A 228 17.22 -0.41 37.37
CA PHE A 228 16.64 -0.02 38.66
C PHE A 228 16.83 -1.06 39.75
N GLU A 229 16.95 -2.32 39.41
CA GLU A 229 17.32 -3.41 40.32
C GLU A 229 18.77 -3.25 40.81
N GLN A 230 19.69 -2.94 39.89
CA GLN A 230 21.09 -2.72 40.19
C GLN A 230 21.35 -1.39 40.90
N PHE A 231 20.61 -0.34 40.54
CA PHE A 231 20.79 1.02 41.01
C PHE A 231 19.45 1.64 41.42
N PRO A 232 18.87 1.25 42.56
CA PRO A 232 17.58 1.77 43.00
C PRO A 232 17.52 3.30 43.12
N GLU A 233 18.67 3.92 43.41
CA GLU A 233 18.80 5.39 43.56
C GLU A 233 18.50 6.16 42.27
N VAL A 234 18.63 5.54 41.12
CA VAL A 234 18.35 6.19 39.82
C VAL A 234 16.87 6.06 39.43
N GLN A 235 16.09 5.26 40.15
CA GLN A 235 14.65 5.15 39.89
C GLN A 235 13.97 6.51 40.23
N GLY A 236 13.40 7.13 39.18
CA GLY A 236 12.82 8.48 39.27
C GLY A 236 13.82 9.65 39.19
N HIS A 237 15.10 9.39 39.33
CA HIS A 237 16.19 10.37 39.29
C HIS A 237 17.25 10.04 38.25
N MET A 238 16.85 9.77 37.03
CA MET A 238 17.75 9.35 35.92
C MET A 238 18.93 10.31 35.65
N ASN A 239 18.84 11.55 36.10
CA ASN A 239 19.95 12.50 35.97
C ASN A 239 21.19 12.10 36.78
N LEU A 240 21.01 11.34 37.88
CA LEU A 240 22.12 10.83 38.68
C LEU A 240 23.10 9.98 37.88
N LEU A 241 22.61 9.30 36.83
CA LEU A 241 23.47 8.57 35.90
C LEU A 241 24.51 9.46 35.25
N VAL A 242 24.13 10.70 34.85
CA VAL A 242 25.04 11.63 34.20
C VAL A 242 25.89 12.37 35.21
N GLU A 243 25.32 12.73 36.34
CA GLU A 243 25.99 13.52 37.38
C GLU A 243 27.13 12.74 38.07
N ASN A 244 26.94 11.43 38.20
CA ASN A 244 27.90 10.52 38.85
C ASN A 244 28.56 9.50 37.91
N ALA A 245 28.45 9.72 36.60
CA ALA A 245 29.07 8.83 35.61
C ALA A 245 30.60 8.94 35.65
N GLU A 246 31.26 7.81 35.51
CA GLU A 246 32.72 7.70 35.28
C GLU A 246 33.09 8.22 33.89
N TYR A 247 32.19 7.99 32.95
CA TYR A 247 32.30 8.45 31.58
C TYR A 247 30.95 8.82 30.97
N VAL A 248 30.93 9.88 30.19
CA VAL A 248 29.75 10.31 29.42
C VAL A 248 30.20 10.65 28.01
N SER A 249 29.67 9.99 27.01
CA SER A 249 29.92 10.36 25.62
C SER A 249 29.38 11.75 25.26
N LYS A 250 29.96 12.41 24.26
CA LYS A 250 29.58 13.79 23.88
C LYS A 250 28.12 13.97 23.50
N ASP A 251 27.48 12.91 23.02
CA ASP A 251 26.06 12.89 22.63
C ASP A 251 25.16 12.27 23.69
N PHE A 252 25.74 11.91 24.86
CA PHE A 252 25.04 11.27 25.98
C PHE A 252 24.37 9.94 25.63
N ALA A 253 24.79 9.32 24.51
CA ALA A 253 24.25 8.03 24.11
C ALA A 253 24.89 6.85 24.82
N LEU A 254 26.13 7.01 25.30
CA LEU A 254 26.89 6.01 26.06
C LEU A 254 27.35 6.65 27.38
N LEU A 255 27.10 5.94 28.46
CA LEU A 255 27.50 6.31 29.83
C LEU A 255 28.18 5.09 30.48
N VAL A 256 29.16 5.35 31.36
CA VAL A 256 29.69 4.34 32.28
C VAL A 256 29.36 4.81 33.69
N TYR A 257 28.68 3.95 34.45
CA TYR A 257 28.24 4.24 35.81
C TYR A 257 28.44 3.02 36.70
N LYS A 258 29.28 3.14 37.72
CA LYS A 258 29.61 2.07 38.68
C LYS A 258 29.95 0.73 38.01
N GLY A 259 30.83 0.76 37.00
CA GLY A 259 31.27 -0.43 36.26
C GLY A 259 30.23 -1.04 35.32
N TYR A 260 29.13 -0.32 35.03
CA TYR A 260 28.14 -0.72 34.02
C TYR A 260 28.18 0.22 32.83
N ILE A 261 28.05 -0.35 31.65
CA ILE A 261 27.82 0.41 30.43
C ILE A 261 26.31 0.60 30.26
N ILE A 262 25.90 1.83 30.01
CA ILE A 262 24.52 2.22 29.76
C ILE A 262 24.46 2.91 28.40
N ILE A 263 23.72 2.34 27.47
CA ILE A 263 23.52 2.91 26.15
C ILE A 263 22.09 3.44 26.08
N HIS A 264 21.97 4.75 25.90
CA HIS A 264 20.71 5.47 25.85
C HIS A 264 20.48 6.01 24.42
N ALA A 265 20.58 5.12 23.43
CA ALA A 265 20.37 5.40 22.02
C ALA A 265 18.92 5.08 21.58
N ASP A 266 18.71 4.58 20.39
CA ASP A 266 17.39 4.14 19.92
C ASP A 266 16.90 2.91 20.69
N GLU A 267 17.82 2.01 21.04
CA GLU A 267 17.60 0.96 22.02
C GLU A 267 18.26 1.35 23.35
N PHE A 268 17.61 0.97 24.45
CA PHE A 268 18.18 1.13 25.77
C PHE A 268 18.86 -0.17 26.18
N TYR A 269 20.10 -0.08 26.63
CA TYR A 269 20.90 -1.25 27.00
C TYR A 269 21.69 -0.97 28.27
N VAL A 270 21.77 -1.96 29.14
CA VAL A 270 22.53 -1.94 30.39
C VAL A 270 23.26 -3.26 30.55
N GLU A 271 24.55 -3.21 30.82
CA GLU A 271 25.32 -4.43 31.09
C GLU A 271 26.56 -4.13 31.94
N SER A 272 27.00 -5.09 32.75
CA SER A 272 28.27 -5.00 33.49
C SER A 272 29.45 -5.06 32.52
N LEU A 273 30.40 -4.13 32.68
CA LEU A 273 31.65 -4.12 31.91
C LEU A 273 32.49 -5.37 32.12
N ASP A 274 32.37 -6.02 33.28
CA ASP A 274 33.07 -7.28 33.55
C ASP A 274 32.68 -8.44 32.63
N LYS A 275 31.49 -8.41 32.07
CA LYS A 275 31.01 -9.42 31.14
C LYS A 275 31.42 -9.12 29.69
N ILE A 276 31.87 -7.93 29.39
CA ILE A 276 32.17 -7.48 28.04
C ILE A 276 33.63 -7.70 27.72
N ARG A 277 33.89 -8.33 26.55
CA ARG A 277 35.22 -8.54 25.98
C ARG A 277 35.63 -7.42 25.04
N GLY A 278 34.66 -6.91 24.24
CA GLY A 278 34.95 -5.89 23.27
C GLY A 278 33.69 -5.16 22.81
N ILE A 279 33.88 -3.92 22.40
CA ILE A 279 32.83 -3.06 21.83
C ILE A 279 33.35 -2.43 20.56
N ARG A 280 32.59 -2.56 19.48
CA ARG A 280 32.96 -1.95 18.19
C ARG A 280 31.78 -1.27 17.57
N LYS A 281 32.01 -0.05 17.08
CA LYS A 281 31.06 0.67 16.26
C LYS A 281 31.20 0.24 14.80
N PHE A 282 30.06 -0.01 14.13
CA PHE A 282 30.03 -0.26 12.69
C PHE A 282 28.83 0.39 12.04
N LYS A 283 28.84 0.45 10.73
CA LYS A 283 27.74 1.00 9.93
C LYS A 283 27.21 -0.05 8.97
N LYS A 284 25.87 -0.16 8.89
CA LYS A 284 25.20 -0.88 7.81
C LYS A 284 24.66 0.11 6.80
N ARG A 285 24.79 -0.19 5.53
CA ARG A 285 24.23 0.62 4.45
C ARG A 285 23.19 -0.20 3.71
N TYR A 286 21.94 0.26 3.75
CA TYR A 286 20.84 -0.38 3.05
C TYR A 286 20.11 0.64 2.18
N ARG A 287 20.08 0.43 0.86
CA ARG A 287 19.40 1.31 -0.11
C ARG A 287 19.67 2.82 0.07
N GLY A 288 20.91 3.18 0.38
CA GLY A 288 21.31 4.57 0.58
C GLY A 288 21.13 5.11 2.00
N ILE A 289 20.44 4.40 2.88
CA ILE A 289 20.33 4.74 4.29
C ILE A 289 21.53 4.16 5.02
N VAL A 290 22.18 4.98 5.84
CA VAL A 290 23.28 4.56 6.71
C VAL A 290 22.79 4.52 8.13
N GLU A 291 22.87 3.37 8.74
CA GLU A 291 22.52 3.14 10.14
C GLU A 291 23.76 2.70 10.91
N TYR A 292 23.92 3.22 12.10
CA TYR A 292 25.06 2.93 12.97
C TYR A 292 24.65 1.97 14.07
N TYR A 293 25.56 1.04 14.37
CA TYR A 293 25.38 0.00 15.37
C TYR A 293 26.60 -0.06 16.29
N LEU A 294 26.36 -0.45 17.55
CA LEU A 294 27.39 -0.93 18.44
C LEU A 294 27.31 -2.46 18.47
N ARG A 295 28.43 -3.12 18.23
CA ARG A 295 28.59 -4.56 18.40
C ARG A 295 29.27 -4.79 19.73
N VAL A 296 28.61 -5.53 20.62
CA VAL A 296 29.10 -5.91 21.93
C VAL A 296 29.45 -7.38 21.91
N LYS A 297 30.68 -7.73 22.24
CA LYS A 297 31.14 -9.11 22.39
C LYS A 297 31.30 -9.43 23.85
N TYR A 298 30.66 -10.51 24.30
CA TYR A 298 30.75 -10.99 25.66
C TYR A 298 31.96 -11.91 25.86
N LYS A 299 32.48 -12.02 27.10
CA LYS A 299 33.57 -12.91 27.43
C LYS A 299 33.18 -14.38 27.26
N ASN A 300 31.92 -14.71 27.50
CA ASN A 300 31.39 -16.07 27.53
C ASN A 300 30.53 -16.43 26.31
N SER A 301 30.55 -15.63 25.24
CA SER A 301 29.78 -15.86 24.02
C SER A 301 30.60 -15.46 22.79
N ASP A 302 30.60 -16.33 21.78
CA ASP A 302 31.20 -15.98 20.49
C ASP A 302 30.29 -15.15 19.60
N ASP A 303 28.98 -15.21 19.83
CA ASP A 303 28.01 -14.42 19.09
C ASP A 303 27.95 -13.00 19.63
N PRO A 304 28.25 -11.99 18.80
CA PRO A 304 28.17 -10.58 19.21
C PRO A 304 26.71 -10.12 19.25
N TYR A 305 26.40 -9.30 20.24
CA TYR A 305 25.12 -8.59 20.30
C TYR A 305 25.22 -7.26 19.57
N GLU A 306 24.27 -6.98 18.68
CA GLU A 306 24.25 -5.75 17.88
C GLU A 306 23.13 -4.82 18.35
N LEU A 307 23.49 -3.61 18.73
CA LEU A 307 22.59 -2.55 19.17
C LEU A 307 22.51 -1.46 18.12
N SER A 308 21.30 -1.07 17.73
CA SER A 308 21.12 0.14 16.92
C SER A 308 21.34 1.39 17.76
N ILE A 309 22.25 2.25 17.29
CA ILE A 309 22.49 3.57 17.89
C ILE A 309 21.89 4.71 17.06
N GLY A 310 21.20 4.37 15.96
CA GLY A 310 20.40 5.26 15.15
C GLY A 310 21.07 5.80 13.89
N MET A 311 20.27 6.34 13.00
CA MET A 311 20.68 6.86 11.69
C MET A 311 21.58 8.09 11.77
N PHE A 312 21.54 8.85 12.87
CA PHE A 312 22.25 10.12 13.02
C PHE A 312 23.46 10.04 13.95
N ALA A 313 23.80 8.87 14.46
CA ALA A 313 24.97 8.66 15.26
C ALA A 313 26.24 8.78 14.38
N SER A 314 26.72 9.98 14.24
CA SER A 314 27.87 10.31 13.40
C SER A 314 29.20 9.80 14.00
N LYS A 315 30.32 10.08 13.33
CA LYS A 315 31.74 9.75 13.66
C LYS A 315 32.23 10.04 15.10
N ARG A 316 31.34 10.44 16.01
CA ARG A 316 31.63 10.97 17.35
C ARG A 316 32.06 9.93 18.37
N HIS A 317 31.86 8.61 18.10
CA HIS A 317 32.11 7.54 19.07
C HIS A 317 33.52 6.91 19.05
N VAL A 318 34.42 7.40 18.24
CA VAL A 318 35.82 6.88 18.21
C VAL A 318 36.51 7.08 19.55
N ASN A 319 36.19 8.18 20.24
CA ASN A 319 36.78 8.46 21.58
C ASN A 319 36.18 7.55 22.67
N ASP A 320 34.95 7.05 22.47
CA ASP A 320 34.27 6.18 23.44
C ASP A 320 34.93 4.79 23.48
N GLU A 321 35.23 4.23 22.30
CA GLU A 321 35.93 2.94 22.18
C GLU A 321 37.33 3.04 22.82
N LYS A 322 38.08 4.07 22.49
CA LYS A 322 39.41 4.30 23.06
C LYS A 322 39.40 4.45 24.60
N TRP A 323 38.44 5.21 25.13
CA TRP A 323 38.30 5.37 26.57
C TRP A 323 38.01 4.06 27.29
N LEU A 324 37.13 3.21 26.72
CA LEU A 324 36.80 1.88 27.26
C LEU A 324 37.99 0.93 27.21
N GLU A 325 38.79 0.99 26.17
CA GLU A 325 40.01 0.21 26.04
C GLU A 325 41.04 0.60 27.11
N GLU A 326 41.29 1.90 27.29
CA GLU A 326 42.28 2.43 28.24
C GLU A 326 41.87 2.21 29.71
N ASN A 327 40.57 2.24 30.03
CA ASN A 327 40.13 2.18 31.44
C ASN A 327 39.63 0.79 31.88
N TYR A 328 39.14 -0.03 30.95
CA TYR A 328 38.52 -1.33 31.28
C TYR A 328 39.12 -2.50 30.47
N ASN A 329 40.16 -2.26 29.69
CA ASN A 329 40.79 -3.26 28.82
C ASN A 329 39.77 -3.97 27.87
N ILE A 330 38.77 -3.21 27.41
CA ILE A 330 37.75 -3.66 26.48
C ILE A 330 38.26 -3.41 25.07
N LEU A 331 38.44 -4.48 24.30
CA LEU A 331 39.00 -4.37 22.95
C LEU A 331 38.09 -3.56 22.02
N ALA A 332 38.67 -2.58 21.34
CA ALA A 332 38.00 -1.82 20.28
C ALA A 332 37.91 -2.61 18.96
N GLU A 333 38.79 -3.61 18.79
CA GLU A 333 38.81 -4.49 17.61
C GLU A 333 38.66 -5.95 17.97
N PHE A 334 37.75 -6.70 17.29
CA PHE A 334 37.56 -8.14 17.36
C PHE A 334 36.89 -8.69 16.09
#